data_688a690008b624021200166eb5109dcc
#
_entry.id   688a690008b624021200166eb5109dcc
#
_cell.length_a   1.000
_cell.length_b   1.000
_cell.length_c   1.000
_cell.angle_alpha   90.00
_cell.angle_beta   90.00
_cell.angle_gamma   90.00
#
_symmetry.space_group_name_H-M   'P 1'
#
loop_
_entity.id
_entity.type
_entity.pdbx_description
1 polymer ?
#
loop_
_entity_poly.entity_id
_entity_poly.type
_entity_poly.pdbx_seq_one_letter_code
_entity_poly.pdbx_strand_id
1 'polypeptide(L)'
;PKHIISWIEEPSLDLSALLMKEVDLILATGGEGMVRAAYSSGTPAIGVGPGNCNVIIDDSCDIRTAVASIIHSKTFDNGMICATEQHVTILENIYDEVKAEFANSRCYFLNKDEADKVAKVFFNAKTHGVNANAFGRSVLQLAEMAGITVPEDTKVMIFETDDTSHDNAWANEKLCPLLGMYKAKNFDEALDICAKLVYEGGAGHSAAMYCDPTDNEKIDRFALRMKAARILINTPTCFGGIGDLYNFDIAPSLTL
;
A
#
# COMPACT_ATOMS: atom_id res chain seq x y z
N PRO A 1 27.89 18.78 -18.13
CA PRO A 1 29.04 18.50 -17.27
C PRO A 1 29.21 16.98 -17.11
N LYS A 2 30.44 16.49 -17.12
CA LYS A 2 30.74 15.11 -16.76
C LYS A 2 30.51 14.98 -15.26
N HIS A 3 29.95 13.82 -14.83
CA HIS A 3 29.74 13.49 -13.40
C HIS A 3 28.60 14.24 -12.67
N ILE A 4 27.53 14.60 -13.39
CA ILE A 4 26.30 15.11 -12.74
C ILE A 4 25.61 14.01 -11.94
N ILE A 5 25.67 12.75 -12.38
CA ILE A 5 25.10 11.58 -11.71
C ILE A 5 26.25 10.65 -11.34
N SER A 6 26.28 10.23 -10.09
CA SER A 6 27.23 9.26 -9.57
C SER A 6 26.49 8.22 -8.75
N TRP A 7 27.07 7.03 -8.59
CA TRP A 7 26.54 5.95 -7.76
C TRP A 7 27.67 5.25 -7.01
N ILE A 8 27.30 4.56 -5.95
CA ILE A 8 28.20 3.69 -5.18
C ILE A 8 28.11 2.28 -5.80
N GLU A 9 29.21 1.78 -6.39
CA GLU A 9 29.23 0.45 -7.03
C GLU A 9 29.10 -0.68 -6.02
N GLU A 10 29.77 -0.57 -4.88
CA GLU A 10 29.72 -1.55 -3.79
C GLU A 10 29.07 -0.93 -2.55
N PRO A 11 27.73 -1.02 -2.41
CA PRO A 11 27.02 -0.35 -1.33
C PRO A 11 27.33 -0.98 0.03
N SER A 12 27.47 -0.12 1.04
CA SER A 12 27.57 -0.52 2.45
C SER A 12 26.88 0.47 3.35
N LEU A 13 26.57 0.09 4.59
CA LEU A 13 25.99 1.00 5.57
C LEU A 13 26.95 2.14 5.92
N ASP A 14 28.24 1.88 5.98
CA ASP A 14 29.27 2.90 6.28
C ASP A 14 29.36 3.94 5.16
N LEU A 15 29.34 3.51 3.89
CA LEU A 15 29.34 4.40 2.74
C LEU A 15 28.05 5.21 2.66
N SER A 16 26.91 4.61 2.98
CA SER A 16 25.63 5.33 3.05
C SER A 16 25.65 6.40 4.14
N ALA A 17 26.19 6.09 5.32
CA ALA A 17 26.33 7.03 6.42
C ALA A 17 27.32 8.17 6.09
N LEU A 18 28.41 7.86 5.39
CA LEU A 18 29.36 8.85 4.91
C LEU A 18 28.72 9.77 3.87
N LEU A 19 28.04 9.21 2.87
CA LEU A 19 27.34 9.97 1.83
C LEU A 19 26.33 10.95 2.45
N MET A 20 25.56 10.50 3.46
CA MET A 20 24.60 11.35 4.15
C MET A 20 25.23 12.55 4.86
N LYS A 21 26.52 12.49 5.22
CA LYS A 21 27.25 13.59 5.84
C LYS A 21 27.90 14.54 4.83
N GLU A 22 28.23 14.06 3.64
CA GLU A 22 28.99 14.79 2.64
C GLU A 22 28.12 15.53 1.61
N VAL A 23 26.79 15.29 1.60
CA VAL A 23 25.86 15.93 0.67
C VAL A 23 25.18 17.15 1.29
N ASP A 24 24.69 18.07 0.44
CA ASP A 24 23.95 19.26 0.87
C ASP A 24 22.50 18.95 1.25
N LEU A 25 21.91 17.93 0.61
CA LEU A 25 20.53 17.50 0.83
C LEU A 25 20.40 15.99 0.62
N ILE A 26 19.69 15.32 1.49
CA ILE A 26 19.37 13.90 1.41
C ILE A 26 17.92 13.74 0.91
N LEU A 27 17.74 12.90 -0.10
CA LEU A 27 16.45 12.37 -0.50
C LEU A 27 16.46 10.88 -0.22
N ALA A 28 15.77 10.46 0.86
CA ALA A 28 15.79 9.07 1.34
C ALA A 28 14.42 8.42 1.15
N THR A 29 14.37 7.34 0.37
CA THR A 29 13.20 6.47 0.24
C THR A 29 13.56 5.07 0.70
N GLY A 30 12.84 4.54 1.69
CA GLY A 30 13.13 3.20 2.21
C GLY A 30 12.43 2.90 3.52
N GLY A 31 12.84 1.83 4.18
CA GLY A 31 12.29 1.44 5.47
C GLY A 31 12.59 2.45 6.58
N GLU A 32 11.88 2.35 7.70
CA GLU A 32 11.95 3.28 8.84
C GLU A 32 13.40 3.53 9.31
N GLY A 33 14.24 2.50 9.34
CA GLY A 33 15.65 2.61 9.76
C GLY A 33 16.46 3.54 8.88
N MET A 34 16.27 3.50 7.55
CA MET A 34 16.97 4.37 6.61
C MET A 34 16.50 5.83 6.77
N VAL A 35 15.20 6.05 6.86
CA VAL A 35 14.63 7.40 7.04
C VAL A 35 15.10 8.02 8.36
N ARG A 36 15.12 7.23 9.43
CA ARG A 36 15.65 7.66 10.73
C ARG A 36 17.14 8.01 10.65
N ALA A 37 17.93 7.21 9.94
CA ALA A 37 19.37 7.50 9.74
C ALA A 37 19.56 8.81 8.95
N ALA A 38 18.78 9.05 7.91
CA ALA A 38 18.83 10.29 7.14
C ALA A 38 18.52 11.52 8.01
N TYR A 39 17.43 11.51 8.75
CA TYR A 39 17.10 12.62 9.67
C TYR A 39 18.09 12.79 10.83
N SER A 40 18.79 11.74 11.23
CA SER A 40 19.77 11.78 12.31
C SER A 40 21.18 12.11 11.85
N SER A 41 21.42 12.26 10.53
CA SER A 41 22.75 12.52 9.96
C SER A 41 23.31 13.92 10.26
N GLY A 42 22.42 14.87 10.57
CA GLY A 42 22.75 16.29 10.69
C GLY A 42 22.67 17.08 9.39
N THR A 43 22.47 16.42 8.25
CA THR A 43 22.27 17.02 6.93
C THR A 43 20.76 17.21 6.68
N PRO A 44 20.32 18.30 6.02
CA PRO A 44 18.93 18.45 5.61
C PRO A 44 18.44 17.23 4.85
N ALA A 45 17.27 16.68 5.21
CA ALA A 45 16.77 15.46 4.63
C ALA A 45 15.26 15.53 4.33
N ILE A 46 14.87 14.94 3.22
CA ILE A 46 13.48 14.61 2.87
C ILE A 46 13.40 13.10 2.86
N GLY A 47 12.65 12.53 3.80
CA GLY A 47 12.57 11.08 3.98
C GLY A 47 11.14 10.58 3.77
N VAL A 48 10.99 9.50 3.00
CA VAL A 48 9.74 8.77 2.80
C VAL A 48 9.92 7.36 3.33
N GLY A 49 9.12 7.03 4.34
CA GLY A 49 9.08 5.72 4.97
C GLY A 49 8.11 4.75 4.28
N PRO A 50 7.79 3.63 4.95
CA PRO A 50 6.81 2.65 4.48
C PRO A 50 5.47 3.31 4.19
N GLY A 51 4.80 2.83 3.14
CA GLY A 51 3.43 3.20 2.82
C GLY A 51 2.44 2.18 3.36
N ASN A 52 1.28 2.62 3.81
CA ASN A 52 0.18 1.72 4.17
C ASN A 52 -1.11 2.25 3.56
N CYS A 53 -1.17 2.21 2.23
CA CYS A 53 -2.25 2.80 1.46
C CYS A 53 -3.58 2.08 1.72
N ASN A 54 -4.56 2.83 2.18
CA ASN A 54 -5.90 2.35 2.49
C ASN A 54 -6.92 2.87 1.49
N VAL A 55 -7.90 2.04 1.18
CA VAL A 55 -8.99 2.35 0.26
C VAL A 55 -10.33 2.14 0.93
N ILE A 56 -11.25 3.09 0.79
CA ILE A 56 -12.66 2.91 1.11
C ILE A 56 -13.43 2.64 -0.18
N ILE A 57 -14.25 1.60 -0.18
CA ILE A 57 -15.27 1.37 -1.21
C ILE A 57 -16.62 1.73 -0.59
N ASP A 58 -17.10 2.92 -0.96
CA ASP A 58 -18.37 3.47 -0.51
C ASP A 58 -19.54 2.92 -1.34
N ASP A 59 -20.72 2.85 -0.76
CA ASP A 59 -21.93 2.30 -1.40
C ASP A 59 -22.48 3.13 -2.57
N SER A 60 -21.95 4.33 -2.76
CA SER A 60 -22.30 5.20 -3.89
C SER A 60 -21.39 5.02 -5.12
N CYS A 61 -20.38 4.14 -5.05
CA CYS A 61 -19.43 3.93 -6.14
C CYS A 61 -19.94 2.96 -7.22
N ASP A 62 -19.31 2.99 -8.39
CA ASP A 62 -19.38 1.88 -9.35
C ASP A 62 -18.43 0.76 -8.90
N ILE A 63 -19.00 -0.31 -8.35
CA ILE A 63 -18.26 -1.44 -7.76
C ILE A 63 -17.30 -2.07 -8.78
N ARG A 64 -17.74 -2.26 -10.02
CA ARG A 64 -16.92 -2.90 -11.05
C ARG A 64 -15.70 -2.05 -11.39
N THR A 65 -15.88 -0.75 -11.53
CA THR A 65 -14.78 0.20 -11.76
C THR A 65 -13.84 0.25 -10.57
N ALA A 66 -14.35 0.28 -9.34
CA ALA A 66 -13.54 0.28 -8.12
C ALA A 66 -12.65 -0.98 -8.03
N VAL A 67 -13.24 -2.17 -8.15
CA VAL A 67 -12.53 -3.45 -8.07
C VAL A 67 -11.50 -3.58 -9.21
N ALA A 68 -11.88 -3.26 -10.46
CA ALA A 68 -10.97 -3.32 -11.59
C ALA A 68 -9.75 -2.38 -11.40
N SER A 69 -9.98 -1.16 -10.91
CA SER A 69 -8.94 -0.18 -10.63
C SER A 69 -7.98 -0.66 -9.54
N ILE A 70 -8.51 -1.19 -8.43
CA ILE A 70 -7.71 -1.72 -7.33
C ILE A 70 -6.86 -2.90 -7.80
N ILE A 71 -7.43 -3.86 -8.54
CA ILE A 71 -6.68 -4.99 -9.07
C ILE A 71 -5.60 -4.53 -10.04
N HIS A 72 -5.92 -3.60 -10.95
CA HIS A 72 -4.97 -3.06 -11.90
C HIS A 72 -3.77 -2.39 -11.19
N SER A 73 -4.03 -1.57 -10.20
CA SER A 73 -3.02 -0.95 -9.35
C SER A 73 -2.19 -2.01 -8.59
N LYS A 74 -2.87 -2.97 -7.94
CA LYS A 74 -2.22 -3.99 -7.11
C LYS A 74 -1.38 -5.00 -7.88
N THR A 75 -1.68 -5.21 -9.15
CA THR A 75 -0.92 -6.12 -10.03
C THR A 75 0.20 -5.42 -10.80
N PHE A 76 0.20 -4.09 -10.85
CA PHE A 76 1.30 -3.34 -11.44
C PHE A 76 2.59 -3.61 -10.65
N ASP A 77 3.62 -4.03 -11.37
CA ASP A 77 4.92 -4.41 -10.80
C ASP A 77 4.80 -5.39 -9.61
N ASN A 78 3.88 -6.33 -9.70
CA ASN A 78 3.53 -7.28 -8.63
C ASN A 78 3.27 -6.60 -7.27
N GLY A 79 2.67 -5.41 -7.27
CA GLY A 79 2.32 -4.68 -6.05
C GLY A 79 3.50 -4.13 -5.27
N MET A 80 4.67 -3.98 -5.90
CA MET A 80 5.89 -3.51 -5.24
C MET A 80 5.91 -2.00 -5.03
N ILE A 81 5.11 -1.24 -5.78
CA ILE A 81 5.04 0.22 -5.61
C ILE A 81 4.44 0.56 -4.24
N CYS A 82 5.14 1.38 -3.45
CA CYS A 82 4.74 1.76 -2.09
C CYS A 82 3.41 2.53 -2.03
N ALA A 83 2.98 3.18 -3.13
CA ALA A 83 1.68 3.81 -3.27
C ALA A 83 0.53 2.80 -3.50
N THR A 84 0.83 1.52 -3.75
CA THR A 84 -0.18 0.50 -4.06
C THR A 84 -1.09 0.24 -2.87
N GLU A 85 -2.34 -0.07 -3.13
CA GLU A 85 -3.33 -0.44 -2.13
C GLU A 85 -2.83 -1.59 -1.25
N GLN A 86 -2.89 -1.44 0.06
CA GLN A 86 -2.55 -2.47 1.04
C GLN A 86 -3.82 -3.09 1.64
N HIS A 87 -4.87 -2.28 1.75
CA HIS A 87 -6.14 -2.65 2.36
C HIS A 87 -7.31 -2.05 1.60
N VAL A 88 -8.43 -2.77 1.65
CA VAL A 88 -9.73 -2.27 1.22
C VAL A 88 -10.72 -2.38 2.38
N THR A 89 -11.39 -1.27 2.70
CA THR A 89 -12.46 -1.19 3.69
C THR A 89 -13.78 -0.95 2.95
N ILE A 90 -14.73 -1.84 3.13
CA ILE A 90 -15.95 -1.92 2.35
C ILE A 90 -17.15 -1.74 3.28
N LEU A 91 -18.12 -0.91 2.89
CA LEU A 91 -19.36 -0.75 3.64
C LEU A 91 -20.18 -2.05 3.64
N GLU A 92 -20.75 -2.38 4.78
CA GLU A 92 -21.40 -3.68 5.01
C GLU A 92 -22.54 -3.99 4.02
N ASN A 93 -23.30 -2.96 3.63
CA ASN A 93 -24.43 -3.10 2.73
C ASN A 93 -24.06 -3.50 1.29
N ILE A 94 -22.81 -3.30 0.87
CA ILE A 94 -22.29 -3.71 -0.46
C ILE A 94 -21.18 -4.77 -0.36
N TYR A 95 -20.84 -5.21 0.85
CA TYR A 95 -19.66 -6.05 1.11
C TYR A 95 -19.66 -7.33 0.28
N ASP A 96 -20.78 -8.06 0.27
CA ASP A 96 -20.87 -9.34 -0.42
C ASP A 96 -20.83 -9.16 -1.94
N GLU A 97 -21.36 -8.06 -2.47
CA GLU A 97 -21.31 -7.74 -3.90
C GLU A 97 -19.87 -7.40 -4.33
N VAL A 98 -19.16 -6.57 -3.55
CA VAL A 98 -17.76 -6.24 -3.81
C VAL A 98 -16.86 -7.48 -3.72
N LYS A 99 -17.09 -8.33 -2.71
CA LYS A 99 -16.37 -9.61 -2.55
C LYS A 99 -16.58 -10.52 -3.76
N ALA A 100 -17.82 -10.65 -4.23
CA ALA A 100 -18.13 -11.43 -5.42
C ALA A 100 -17.43 -10.87 -6.68
N GLU A 101 -17.37 -9.54 -6.83
CA GLU A 101 -16.70 -8.91 -7.97
C GLU A 101 -15.16 -9.14 -7.91
N PHE A 102 -14.53 -9.09 -6.73
CA PHE A 102 -13.13 -9.48 -6.58
C PHE A 102 -12.91 -10.96 -6.99
N ALA A 103 -13.76 -11.87 -6.52
CA ALA A 103 -13.67 -13.29 -6.87
C ALA A 103 -13.84 -13.52 -8.38
N ASN A 104 -14.82 -12.88 -9.02
CA ASN A 104 -15.07 -12.93 -10.46
C ASN A 104 -13.89 -12.36 -11.27
N SER A 105 -13.14 -11.43 -10.68
CA SER A 105 -11.97 -10.79 -11.25
C SER A 105 -10.66 -11.54 -10.98
N ARG A 106 -10.73 -12.83 -10.59
CA ARG A 106 -9.60 -13.74 -10.35
C ARG A 106 -8.79 -13.40 -9.09
N CYS A 107 -9.44 -12.87 -8.07
CA CYS A 107 -8.85 -12.79 -6.75
C CYS A 107 -9.16 -14.05 -5.94
N TYR A 108 -8.19 -14.53 -5.19
CA TYR A 108 -8.32 -15.71 -4.33
C TYR A 108 -8.46 -15.30 -2.86
N PHE A 109 -9.54 -15.73 -2.24
CA PHE A 109 -9.79 -15.48 -0.82
C PHE A 109 -9.16 -16.58 0.03
N LEU A 110 -8.16 -16.20 0.82
CA LEU A 110 -7.46 -17.10 1.72
C LEU A 110 -8.33 -17.47 2.91
N ASN A 111 -8.36 -18.74 3.25
CA ASN A 111 -8.83 -19.15 4.58
C ASN A 111 -7.78 -18.81 5.65
N LYS A 112 -8.12 -18.98 6.93
CA LYS A 112 -7.26 -18.62 8.05
C LYS A 112 -5.90 -19.35 8.02
N ASP A 113 -5.89 -20.66 7.75
CA ASP A 113 -4.67 -21.45 7.72
C ASP A 113 -3.75 -21.04 6.57
N GLU A 114 -4.32 -20.74 5.40
CA GLU A 114 -3.58 -20.23 4.24
C GLU A 114 -3.03 -18.83 4.52
N ALA A 115 -3.84 -17.95 5.11
CA ALA A 115 -3.44 -16.59 5.46
C ALA A 115 -2.28 -16.59 6.47
N ASP A 116 -2.28 -17.48 7.45
CA ASP A 116 -1.20 -17.61 8.43
C ASP A 116 0.10 -18.13 7.80
N LYS A 117 0.01 -19.02 6.79
CA LYS A 117 1.16 -19.49 6.03
C LYS A 117 1.73 -18.38 5.14
N VAL A 118 0.87 -17.67 4.41
CA VAL A 118 1.27 -16.55 3.55
C VAL A 118 1.86 -15.41 4.38
N ALA A 119 1.30 -15.09 5.55
CA ALA A 119 1.84 -14.08 6.45
C ALA A 119 3.30 -14.36 6.84
N LYS A 120 3.67 -15.61 7.11
CA LYS A 120 5.06 -16.01 7.42
C LYS A 120 6.04 -15.79 6.27
N VAL A 121 5.55 -15.73 5.04
CA VAL A 121 6.37 -15.48 3.84
C VAL A 121 6.67 -13.99 3.70
N PHE A 122 5.67 -13.12 3.81
CA PHE A 122 5.85 -11.70 3.49
C PHE A 122 6.13 -10.80 4.70
N PHE A 123 5.80 -11.24 5.91
CA PHE A 123 5.88 -10.40 7.11
C PHE A 123 6.97 -10.84 8.06
N ASN A 124 7.72 -9.88 8.57
CA ASN A 124 8.72 -10.08 9.61
C ASN A 124 8.19 -9.56 10.96
N ALA A 125 7.75 -10.47 11.81
CA ALA A 125 7.16 -10.12 13.11
C ALA A 125 8.12 -9.39 14.09
N LYS A 126 9.43 -9.41 13.86
CA LYS A 126 10.39 -8.69 14.71
C LYS A 126 10.53 -7.22 14.32
N THR A 127 10.41 -6.92 13.04
CA THR A 127 10.57 -5.56 12.50
C THR A 127 9.26 -4.94 12.09
N HIS A 128 8.15 -5.67 12.15
CA HIS A 128 6.82 -5.31 11.61
C HIS A 128 6.86 -4.86 10.13
N GLY A 129 7.90 -5.26 9.42
CA GLY A 129 8.12 -4.88 8.03
C GLY A 129 7.99 -6.06 7.08
N VAL A 130 8.11 -5.76 5.81
CA VAL A 130 8.03 -6.78 4.75
C VAL A 130 9.33 -7.59 4.69
N ASN A 131 9.21 -8.90 4.51
CA ASN A 131 10.35 -9.77 4.25
C ASN A 131 10.88 -9.51 2.83
N ALA A 132 12.15 -9.18 2.71
CA ALA A 132 12.80 -8.87 1.44
C ALA A 132 12.62 -9.96 0.36
N ASN A 133 12.51 -11.22 0.76
CA ASN A 133 12.29 -12.33 -0.18
C ASN A 133 10.90 -12.31 -0.85
N ALA A 134 9.94 -11.58 -0.31
CA ALA A 134 8.58 -11.46 -0.82
C ALA A 134 8.38 -10.26 -1.76
N PHE A 135 9.31 -9.30 -1.79
CA PHE A 135 9.17 -8.09 -2.61
C PHE A 135 8.97 -8.42 -4.09
N GLY A 136 7.89 -7.91 -4.67
CA GLY A 136 7.60 -8.05 -6.09
C GLY A 136 7.38 -9.48 -6.58
N ARG A 137 7.21 -10.46 -5.68
CA ARG A 137 6.90 -11.83 -6.06
C ARG A 137 5.47 -11.91 -6.61
N SER A 138 5.30 -12.75 -7.64
CA SER A 138 3.98 -13.05 -8.15
C SER A 138 3.15 -13.85 -7.14
N VAL A 139 1.82 -13.88 -7.33
CA VAL A 139 0.91 -14.68 -6.50
C VAL A 139 1.35 -16.15 -6.45
N LEU A 140 1.73 -16.74 -7.60
CA LEU A 140 2.12 -18.15 -7.67
C LEU A 140 3.42 -18.43 -6.90
N GLN A 141 4.40 -17.52 -6.98
CA GLN A 141 5.63 -17.64 -6.19
C GLN A 141 5.36 -17.52 -4.69
N LEU A 142 4.48 -16.61 -4.27
CA LEU A 142 4.09 -16.48 -2.86
C LEU A 142 3.33 -17.72 -2.37
N ALA A 143 2.45 -18.27 -3.19
CA ALA A 143 1.71 -19.49 -2.87
C ALA A 143 2.66 -20.69 -2.71
N GLU A 144 3.61 -20.85 -3.64
CA GLU A 144 4.65 -21.88 -3.56
C GLU A 144 5.50 -21.73 -2.27
N MET A 145 5.98 -20.52 -1.98
CA MET A 145 6.75 -20.24 -0.76
C MET A 145 5.95 -20.52 0.53
N ALA A 146 4.62 -20.29 0.49
CA ALA A 146 3.72 -20.56 1.61
C ALA A 146 3.27 -22.03 1.69
N GLY A 147 3.54 -22.85 0.68
CA GLY A 147 3.08 -24.23 0.59
C GLY A 147 1.57 -24.35 0.47
N ILE A 148 0.95 -23.45 -0.28
CA ILE A 148 -0.49 -23.48 -0.61
C ILE A 148 -0.68 -23.57 -2.14
N THR A 149 -1.88 -23.95 -2.55
CA THR A 149 -2.24 -24.04 -3.97
C THR A 149 -3.34 -23.04 -4.28
N VAL A 150 -3.14 -22.23 -5.31
CA VAL A 150 -4.14 -21.28 -5.85
C VAL A 150 -4.31 -21.52 -7.34
N PRO A 151 -5.44 -21.09 -7.95
CA PRO A 151 -5.61 -21.13 -9.40
C PRO A 151 -4.48 -20.39 -10.14
N GLU A 152 -4.04 -20.91 -11.28
CA GLU A 152 -2.89 -20.38 -12.04
C GLU A 152 -3.12 -18.94 -12.54
N ASP A 153 -4.36 -18.54 -12.76
CA ASP A 153 -4.75 -17.21 -13.23
C ASP A 153 -5.06 -16.21 -12.07
N THR A 154 -4.77 -16.59 -10.82
CA THR A 154 -4.98 -15.73 -9.66
C THR A 154 -4.15 -14.45 -9.77
N LYS A 155 -4.79 -13.31 -9.65
CA LYS A 155 -4.16 -11.99 -9.73
C LYS A 155 -3.73 -11.43 -8.38
N VAL A 156 -4.57 -11.60 -7.37
CA VAL A 156 -4.36 -11.06 -6.01
C VAL A 156 -4.88 -12.09 -5.01
N MET A 157 -4.16 -12.30 -3.91
CA MET A 157 -4.68 -13.03 -2.75
C MET A 157 -5.22 -12.04 -1.72
N ILE A 158 -6.41 -12.32 -1.18
CA ILE A 158 -7.12 -11.45 -0.25
C ILE A 158 -7.39 -12.20 1.04
N PHE A 159 -7.17 -11.56 2.18
CA PHE A 159 -7.57 -12.07 3.48
C PHE A 159 -8.53 -11.11 4.18
N GLU A 160 -9.67 -11.63 4.60
CA GLU A 160 -10.67 -10.90 5.38
C GLU A 160 -10.27 -10.88 6.85
N THR A 161 -10.21 -9.71 7.44
CA THR A 161 -9.83 -9.52 8.85
C THR A 161 -10.52 -8.30 9.44
N ASP A 162 -10.72 -8.28 10.75
CA ASP A 162 -11.18 -7.14 11.54
C ASP A 162 -10.07 -6.55 12.43
N ASP A 163 -8.93 -7.24 12.51
CA ASP A 163 -7.79 -6.83 13.32
C ASP A 163 -6.92 -5.79 12.59
N THR A 164 -6.95 -4.56 13.11
CA THR A 164 -6.17 -3.42 12.61
C THR A 164 -4.86 -3.20 13.37
N SER A 165 -4.49 -4.11 14.29
CA SER A 165 -3.29 -3.96 15.11
C SER A 165 -2.01 -4.09 14.27
N HIS A 166 -0.95 -3.41 14.72
CA HIS A 166 0.36 -3.47 14.07
C HIS A 166 0.98 -4.88 14.09
N ASP A 167 0.59 -5.73 15.05
CA ASP A 167 1.04 -7.13 15.14
C ASP A 167 0.40 -8.03 14.08
N ASN A 168 -0.73 -7.61 13.51
CA ASN A 168 -1.37 -8.33 12.42
C ASN A 168 -0.63 -8.09 11.11
N ALA A 169 -0.01 -9.12 10.54
CA ALA A 169 0.67 -9.05 9.24
C ALA A 169 -0.19 -8.40 8.15
N TRP A 170 -1.49 -8.72 8.14
CA TRP A 170 -2.43 -8.24 7.13
C TRP A 170 -2.83 -6.77 7.30
N ALA A 171 -2.51 -6.14 8.45
CA ALA A 171 -2.70 -4.71 8.69
C ALA A 171 -1.50 -3.85 8.27
N ASN A 172 -0.40 -4.46 7.81
CA ASN A 172 0.83 -3.78 7.43
C ASN A 172 1.04 -3.73 5.92
N GLU A 173 2.05 -2.98 5.48
CA GLU A 173 2.53 -2.95 4.10
C GLU A 173 2.97 -4.34 3.63
N LYS A 174 2.71 -4.68 2.36
CA LYS A 174 2.96 -6.04 1.83
C LYS A 174 3.93 -6.07 0.67
N LEU A 175 3.99 -5.01 -0.17
CA LEU A 175 4.85 -4.88 -1.35
C LEU A 175 4.83 -6.09 -2.29
N CYS A 176 3.67 -6.73 -2.39
CA CYS A 176 3.38 -7.88 -3.24
C CYS A 176 1.86 -7.96 -3.48
N PRO A 177 1.34 -8.82 -4.38
CA PRO A 177 -0.07 -8.82 -4.76
C PRO A 177 -0.99 -9.46 -3.70
N LEU A 178 -0.96 -8.87 -2.49
CA LEU A 178 -1.77 -9.25 -1.33
C LEU A 178 -2.59 -8.07 -0.84
N LEU A 179 -3.84 -8.30 -0.43
CA LEU A 179 -4.73 -7.29 0.16
C LEU A 179 -5.33 -7.77 1.48
N GLY A 180 -5.38 -6.89 2.47
CA GLY A 180 -6.27 -7.02 3.62
C GLY A 180 -7.66 -6.47 3.28
N MET A 181 -8.73 -7.15 3.66
CA MET A 181 -10.10 -6.72 3.43
C MET A 181 -10.84 -6.58 4.75
N TYR A 182 -11.42 -5.40 4.96
CA TYR A 182 -12.15 -5.02 6.17
C TYR A 182 -13.61 -4.70 5.84
N LYS A 183 -14.51 -5.05 6.77
CA LYS A 183 -15.91 -4.68 6.71
C LYS A 183 -16.21 -3.56 7.69
N ALA A 184 -16.92 -2.53 7.25
CA ALA A 184 -17.37 -1.42 8.07
C ALA A 184 -18.89 -1.30 8.04
N LYS A 185 -19.53 -1.09 9.19
CA LYS A 185 -20.99 -0.94 9.29
C LYS A 185 -21.52 0.30 8.59
N ASN A 186 -20.70 1.34 8.55
CA ASN A 186 -21.03 2.63 7.96
C ASN A 186 -19.76 3.40 7.61
N PHE A 187 -19.92 4.57 6.99
CA PHE A 187 -18.81 5.40 6.55
C PHE A 187 -17.92 5.91 7.70
N ASP A 188 -18.48 6.19 8.87
CA ASP A 188 -17.70 6.63 10.03
C ASP A 188 -16.75 5.53 10.52
N GLU A 189 -17.24 4.30 10.63
CA GLU A 189 -16.41 3.15 10.99
C GLU A 189 -15.35 2.87 9.91
N ALA A 190 -15.68 3.04 8.62
CA ALA A 190 -14.71 2.91 7.54
C ALA A 190 -13.57 3.93 7.66
N LEU A 191 -13.90 5.18 7.96
CA LEU A 191 -12.91 6.22 8.24
C LEU A 191 -12.01 5.86 9.42
N ASP A 192 -12.59 5.34 10.49
CA ASP A 192 -11.83 4.97 11.69
C ASP A 192 -10.92 3.77 11.46
N ILE A 193 -11.37 2.74 10.73
CA ILE A 193 -10.53 1.60 10.32
C ILE A 193 -9.35 2.10 9.48
N CYS A 194 -9.63 2.85 8.41
CA CYS A 194 -8.58 3.38 7.54
C CYS A 194 -7.59 4.29 8.29
N ALA A 195 -8.09 5.15 9.17
CA ALA A 195 -7.23 6.05 9.95
C ALA A 195 -6.31 5.27 10.91
N LYS A 196 -6.79 4.20 11.55
CA LYS A 196 -5.95 3.33 12.38
C LYS A 196 -4.86 2.65 11.55
N LEU A 197 -5.22 2.05 10.41
CA LEU A 197 -4.28 1.37 9.52
C LEU A 197 -3.21 2.35 8.98
N VAL A 198 -3.58 3.58 8.62
CA VAL A 198 -2.62 4.62 8.22
C VAL A 198 -1.71 5.01 9.37
N TYR A 199 -2.26 5.19 10.57
CA TYR A 199 -1.50 5.62 11.74
C TYR A 199 -0.48 4.57 12.18
N GLU A 200 -0.87 3.30 12.22
CA GLU A 200 -0.03 2.20 12.68
C GLU A 200 1.01 1.78 11.62
N GLY A 201 0.65 1.81 10.34
CA GLY A 201 1.48 1.27 9.25
C GLY A 201 2.33 2.26 8.48
N GLY A 202 2.24 3.56 8.80
CA GLY A 202 2.99 4.61 8.12
C GLY A 202 2.10 5.72 7.55
N ALA A 203 2.05 6.83 8.28
CA ALA A 203 1.36 8.04 7.83
C ALA A 203 2.16 8.76 6.74
N GLY A 204 1.47 9.50 5.88
CA GLY A 204 2.08 10.44 4.95
C GLY A 204 2.16 9.98 3.49
N HIS A 205 1.74 8.77 3.14
CA HIS A 205 1.85 8.27 1.77
C HIS A 205 0.59 8.57 0.92
N SER A 206 -0.26 7.60 0.69
CA SER A 206 -1.44 7.70 -0.19
C SER A 206 -2.66 7.05 0.44
N ALA A 207 -3.84 7.56 0.12
CA ALA A 207 -5.12 6.94 0.44
C ALA A 207 -6.12 7.19 -0.69
N ALA A 208 -7.07 6.29 -0.90
CA ALA A 208 -8.09 6.45 -1.93
C ALA A 208 -9.49 6.15 -1.42
N MET A 209 -10.47 6.71 -2.09
CA MET A 209 -11.88 6.40 -1.89
C MET A 209 -12.58 6.27 -3.24
N TYR A 210 -13.39 5.23 -3.38
CA TYR A 210 -14.30 5.04 -4.49
C TYR A 210 -15.71 5.38 -4.02
N CYS A 211 -16.31 6.42 -4.61
CA CYS A 211 -17.61 6.97 -4.20
C CYS A 211 -18.25 7.75 -5.35
N ASP A 212 -19.43 8.30 -5.11
CA ASP A 212 -20.00 9.35 -5.97
C ASP A 212 -19.06 10.57 -5.96
N PRO A 213 -18.48 10.99 -7.10
CA PRO A 213 -17.56 12.13 -7.17
C PRO A 213 -18.21 13.48 -6.87
N THR A 214 -19.52 13.54 -6.73
CA THR A 214 -20.28 14.76 -6.38
C THR A 214 -20.57 14.89 -4.88
N ASP A 215 -20.33 13.83 -4.08
CA ASP A 215 -20.48 13.85 -2.63
C ASP A 215 -19.29 14.53 -1.95
N ASN A 216 -19.25 15.86 -2.06
CA ASN A 216 -18.17 16.66 -1.48
C ASN A 216 -18.08 16.51 0.05
N GLU A 217 -19.18 16.25 0.74
CA GLU A 217 -19.15 16.09 2.21
C GLU A 217 -18.34 14.84 2.60
N LYS A 218 -18.63 13.68 1.99
CA LYS A 218 -17.86 12.46 2.25
C LYS A 218 -16.41 12.61 1.82
N ILE A 219 -16.16 13.24 0.66
CA ILE A 219 -14.81 13.46 0.13
C ILE A 219 -13.99 14.32 1.09
N ASP A 220 -14.53 15.44 1.56
CA ASP A 220 -13.86 16.35 2.49
C ASP A 220 -13.58 15.65 3.84
N ARG A 221 -14.54 14.89 4.37
CA ARG A 221 -14.36 14.12 5.60
C ARG A 221 -13.25 13.07 5.45
N PHE A 222 -13.22 12.37 4.33
CA PHE A 222 -12.15 11.40 4.03
C PHE A 222 -10.79 12.11 3.93
N ALA A 223 -10.69 13.17 3.14
CA ALA A 223 -9.45 13.91 2.92
C ALA A 223 -8.87 14.49 4.22
N LEU A 224 -9.71 15.05 5.07
CA LEU A 224 -9.29 15.63 6.36
C LEU A 224 -8.92 14.56 7.39
N ARG A 225 -9.52 13.37 7.30
CA ARG A 225 -9.27 12.27 8.26
C ARG A 225 -8.02 11.47 7.92
N MET A 226 -7.71 11.29 6.64
CA MET A 226 -6.54 10.53 6.20
C MET A 226 -5.27 11.39 6.30
N LYS A 227 -4.28 10.91 7.05
CA LYS A 227 -2.96 11.54 7.12
C LYS A 227 -2.07 11.02 6.00
N ALA A 228 -2.43 11.37 4.78
CA ALA A 228 -1.73 10.98 3.56
C ALA A 228 -1.41 12.22 2.72
N ALA A 229 -0.27 12.21 2.04
CA ALA A 229 0.15 13.30 1.17
C ALA A 229 -0.67 13.32 -0.13
N ARG A 230 -1.18 12.16 -0.56
CA ARG A 230 -2.03 12.04 -1.74
C ARG A 230 -3.35 11.40 -1.38
N ILE A 231 -4.41 12.15 -1.65
CA ILE A 231 -5.81 11.70 -1.51
C ILE A 231 -6.38 11.55 -2.91
N LEU A 232 -6.82 10.35 -3.22
CA LEU A 232 -7.29 9.99 -4.56
C LEU A 232 -8.76 9.60 -4.53
N ILE A 233 -9.55 10.12 -5.44
CA ILE A 233 -10.96 9.78 -5.59
C ILE A 233 -11.16 9.04 -6.91
N ASN A 234 -11.77 7.86 -6.86
CA ASN A 234 -12.05 7.01 -8.01
C ASN A 234 -10.83 6.75 -8.91
N THR A 235 -9.65 6.66 -8.31
CA THR A 235 -8.37 6.55 -9.01
C THR A 235 -7.50 5.48 -8.38
N PRO A 236 -6.89 4.58 -9.17
CA PRO A 236 -5.93 3.59 -8.68
C PRO A 236 -4.73 4.26 -8.00
N THR A 237 -4.40 3.83 -6.78
CA THR A 237 -3.42 4.55 -5.95
C THR A 237 -2.00 4.48 -6.49
N CYS A 238 -1.61 3.36 -7.09
CA CYS A 238 -0.30 3.22 -7.71
C CYS A 238 -0.09 4.28 -8.80
N PHE A 239 -1.04 4.42 -9.72
CA PHE A 239 -0.92 5.34 -10.86
C PHE A 239 -1.11 6.79 -10.44
N GLY A 240 -2.07 7.07 -9.58
CA GLY A 240 -2.25 8.41 -9.00
C GLY A 240 -1.08 8.82 -8.12
N GLY A 241 -0.42 7.87 -7.43
CA GLY A 241 0.77 8.11 -6.64
C GLY A 241 2.01 8.41 -7.49
N ILE A 242 2.20 7.73 -8.61
CA ILE A 242 3.31 8.00 -9.53
C ILE A 242 3.15 9.38 -10.19
N GLY A 243 1.93 9.79 -10.53
CA GLY A 243 1.65 11.00 -11.29
C GLY A 243 1.91 10.83 -12.80
N ASP A 244 1.52 11.81 -13.59
CA ASP A 244 1.71 11.89 -15.06
C ASP A 244 1.17 10.71 -15.90
N LEU A 245 0.50 9.76 -15.26
CA LEU A 245 -0.17 8.62 -15.93
C LEU A 245 -1.64 8.91 -16.26
N TYR A 246 -2.20 9.94 -15.67
CA TYR A 246 -3.53 10.45 -15.90
C TYR A 246 -3.47 11.96 -16.14
N ASN A 247 -4.54 12.56 -16.61
CA ASN A 247 -4.63 14.00 -16.82
C ASN A 247 -4.80 14.75 -15.49
N PHE A 248 -3.83 14.57 -14.57
CA PHE A 248 -3.74 15.29 -13.31
C PHE A 248 -2.65 16.35 -13.40
N ASP A 249 -2.86 17.46 -12.71
CA ASP A 249 -1.82 18.47 -12.50
C ASP A 249 -0.92 18.08 -11.30
N ILE A 250 -0.37 16.87 -11.38
CA ILE A 250 0.55 16.32 -10.38
C ILE A 250 1.84 15.92 -11.09
N ALA A 251 2.94 16.53 -10.68
CA ALA A 251 4.24 16.16 -11.18
C ALA A 251 4.59 14.70 -10.82
N PRO A 252 5.23 13.93 -11.72
CA PRO A 252 5.66 12.57 -11.41
C PRO A 252 6.57 12.55 -10.19
N SER A 253 6.22 11.74 -9.19
CA SER A 253 7.02 11.59 -7.99
C SER A 253 6.68 10.27 -7.29
N LEU A 254 7.70 9.47 -6.96
CA LEU A 254 7.57 8.31 -6.08
C LEU A 254 7.98 8.62 -4.65
N THR A 255 8.42 9.83 -4.38
CA THR A 255 9.03 10.21 -3.10
C THR A 255 8.10 11.01 -2.21
N LEU A 256 7.05 11.57 -2.73
CA LEU A 256 6.09 12.41 -1.97
C LEU A 256 4.70 12.29 -2.56
#